data_df1eb3438acf6f7b353d2f97c53fcd66
#
_entry.id   df1eb3438acf6f7b353d2f97c53fcd66
#
_cell.length_a   1.000
_cell.length_b   1.000
_cell.length_c   1.000
_cell.angle_alpha   90.00
_cell.angle_beta   90.00
_cell.angle_gamma   90.00
#
_symmetry.space_group_name_H-M   'P 1'
#
loop_
_entity.id
_entity.type
_entity.pdbx_description
1 polymer ?
#
loop_
_entity_poly.entity_id
_entity_poly.type
_entity_poly.pdbx_seq_one_letter_code
_entity_poly.pdbx_strand_id
1 'polypeptide(L)'
;FRKCLYQSHSKLSAGDFTKKNFKSRFQGFIRAYPIILSTTHAIRHSIPKDYLLDYVIIDEASQVDLITGVLAFSCCRNAIVVGDIKQLPQITNQKIKETLKSAPPAPVYDYFEHSILSSIISLYGKTLPRVVLREHYRCHPQIIEFCNQKYYNGDLIPYTSPTLSKMPLVLYKTVEGN
;
A
#
# COMPACT_ATOMS: atom_id res chain seq x y z
N PHE A 1 -24.41 6.56 -4.28
CA PHE A 1 -23.26 5.72 -4.66
C PHE A 1 -23.59 4.22 -4.52
N ARG A 2 -23.97 3.71 -3.32
CA ARG A 2 -24.33 2.28 -3.11
C ARG A 2 -25.44 1.79 -4.06
N LYS A 3 -26.48 2.61 -4.28
CA LYS A 3 -27.62 2.26 -5.14
C LYS A 3 -27.23 2.13 -6.61
N CYS A 4 -26.31 3.00 -7.09
CA CYS A 4 -25.76 2.91 -8.45
C CYS A 4 -24.89 1.69 -8.65
N LEU A 5 -24.02 1.34 -7.67
CA LEU A 5 -23.20 0.14 -7.69
C LEU A 5 -24.07 -1.13 -7.73
N TYR A 6 -25.14 -1.19 -6.93
CA TYR A 6 -26.06 -2.33 -6.90
C TYR A 6 -26.80 -2.51 -8.22
N GLN A 7 -27.26 -1.41 -8.84
CA GLN A 7 -27.94 -1.45 -10.14
C GLN A 7 -27.01 -1.82 -11.29
N SER A 8 -25.75 -1.41 -11.24
CA SER A 8 -24.72 -1.85 -12.22
C SER A 8 -24.38 -3.31 -12.04
N HIS A 9 -24.30 -3.81 -10.82
CA HIS A 9 -23.94 -5.19 -10.52
C HIS A 9 -25.07 -6.18 -10.85
N SER A 10 -26.34 -5.80 -10.67
CA SER A 10 -27.50 -6.68 -10.93
C SER A 10 -27.72 -6.98 -12.42
N LYS A 11 -27.12 -6.19 -13.33
CA LYS A 11 -27.21 -6.39 -14.78
C LYS A 11 -26.11 -7.31 -15.34
N LEU A 12 -25.13 -7.70 -14.52
CA LEU A 12 -24.01 -8.54 -14.91
C LEU A 12 -24.14 -9.86 -14.18
N SER A 13 -24.40 -10.94 -14.93
CA SER A 13 -24.44 -12.28 -14.35
C SER A 13 -23.02 -12.67 -13.88
N ALA A 14 -22.84 -12.80 -12.56
CA ALA A 14 -21.58 -13.22 -11.93
C ALA A 14 -21.09 -14.60 -12.40
N GLY A 15 -21.89 -15.34 -13.16
CA GLY A 15 -21.59 -16.66 -13.70
C GLY A 15 -20.75 -16.70 -14.98
N ASP A 16 -20.50 -15.54 -15.61
CA ASP A 16 -19.87 -15.51 -16.94
C ASP A 16 -18.33 -15.66 -16.92
N PHE A 17 -17.69 -15.48 -15.75
CA PHE A 17 -16.24 -15.47 -15.63
C PHE A 17 -15.74 -16.54 -14.67
N THR A 18 -14.76 -17.31 -15.12
CA THR A 18 -14.07 -18.33 -14.34
C THR A 18 -12.57 -18.05 -14.32
N LYS A 19 -11.81 -18.71 -13.43
CA LYS A 19 -10.34 -18.64 -13.43
C LYS A 19 -9.69 -18.99 -14.75
N LYS A 20 -10.37 -19.80 -15.60
CA LYS A 20 -9.85 -20.23 -16.90
C LYS A 20 -10.12 -19.24 -18.03
N ASN A 21 -11.22 -18.47 -17.97
CA ASN A 21 -11.67 -17.65 -19.10
C ASN A 21 -11.61 -16.13 -18.88
N PHE A 22 -11.42 -15.64 -17.63
CA PHE A 22 -11.48 -14.20 -17.36
C PHE A 22 -10.41 -13.40 -18.13
N LYS A 23 -9.21 -13.97 -18.36
CA LYS A 23 -8.14 -13.29 -19.11
C LYS A 23 -8.43 -13.19 -20.60
N SER A 24 -8.99 -14.22 -21.23
CA SER A 24 -9.38 -14.18 -22.64
C SER A 24 -10.58 -13.27 -22.91
N ARG A 25 -11.40 -13.03 -21.88
CA ARG A 25 -12.58 -12.14 -21.91
C ARG A 25 -12.38 -10.89 -21.06
N PHE A 26 -11.15 -10.44 -20.92
CA PHE A 26 -10.76 -9.43 -19.92
C PHE A 26 -11.49 -8.09 -20.08
N GLN A 27 -11.80 -7.64 -21.30
CA GLN A 27 -12.58 -6.43 -21.51
C GLN A 27 -13.99 -6.51 -20.91
N GLY A 28 -14.66 -7.66 -21.05
CA GLY A 28 -15.94 -7.91 -20.39
C GLY A 28 -15.79 -8.03 -18.87
N PHE A 29 -14.72 -8.71 -18.43
CA PHE A 29 -14.41 -8.87 -17.01
C PHE A 29 -14.20 -7.53 -16.31
N ILE A 30 -13.36 -6.62 -16.85
CA ILE A 30 -13.06 -5.34 -16.22
C ILE A 30 -14.26 -4.37 -16.24
N ARG A 31 -15.16 -4.50 -17.21
CA ARG A 31 -16.44 -3.76 -17.18
C ARG A 31 -17.37 -4.25 -16.07
N ALA A 32 -17.36 -5.55 -15.81
CA ALA A 32 -18.13 -6.15 -14.72
C ALA A 32 -17.51 -5.87 -13.34
N TYR A 33 -16.18 -5.97 -13.26
CA TYR A 33 -15.39 -5.83 -12.05
C TYR A 33 -14.31 -4.77 -12.25
N PRO A 34 -14.67 -3.47 -12.17
CA PRO A 34 -13.72 -2.37 -12.44
C PRO A 34 -12.65 -2.21 -11.35
N ILE A 35 -12.79 -2.89 -10.21
CA ILE A 35 -11.81 -2.88 -9.12
C ILE A 35 -11.30 -4.31 -8.93
N ILE A 36 -9.98 -4.47 -9.05
CA ILE A 36 -9.27 -5.73 -8.85
C ILE A 36 -8.40 -5.61 -7.61
N LEU A 37 -8.57 -6.50 -6.64
CA LEU A 37 -7.70 -6.61 -5.47
C LEU A 37 -6.65 -7.70 -5.72
N SER A 38 -5.38 -7.37 -5.48
CA SER A 38 -4.27 -8.28 -5.68
C SER A 38 -3.10 -7.93 -4.77
N THR A 39 -2.16 -8.85 -4.59
CA THR A 39 -0.85 -8.52 -4.05
C THR A 39 0.03 -7.92 -5.15
N THR A 40 1.07 -7.16 -4.78
CA THR A 40 2.06 -6.61 -5.72
C THR A 40 2.75 -7.70 -6.54
N HIS A 41 2.99 -8.88 -5.95
CA HIS A 41 3.56 -10.05 -6.63
C HIS A 41 2.63 -10.66 -7.68
N ALA A 42 1.31 -10.65 -7.45
CA ALA A 42 0.35 -11.36 -8.29
C ALA A 42 -0.28 -10.47 -9.37
N ILE A 43 -0.26 -9.15 -9.21
CA ILE A 43 -1.00 -8.23 -10.10
C ILE A 43 -0.63 -8.43 -11.57
N ARG A 44 0.66 -8.52 -11.89
CA ARG A 44 1.14 -8.70 -13.27
C ARG A 44 0.66 -9.99 -13.90
N HIS A 45 0.54 -11.05 -13.12
CA HIS A 45 0.00 -12.33 -13.57
C HIS A 45 -1.53 -12.36 -13.61
N SER A 46 -2.20 -11.41 -12.98
CA SER A 46 -3.67 -11.35 -12.90
C SER A 46 -4.31 -10.62 -14.08
N ILE A 47 -3.54 -9.90 -14.89
CA ILE A 47 -4.03 -9.16 -16.06
C ILE A 47 -3.35 -9.66 -17.34
N PRO A 48 -3.94 -9.47 -18.53
CA PRO A 48 -3.28 -9.74 -19.82
C PRO A 48 -2.01 -8.90 -19.98
N LYS A 49 -1.03 -9.43 -20.74
CA LYS A 49 0.28 -8.76 -20.92
C LYS A 49 0.20 -7.40 -21.59
N ASP A 50 -0.73 -7.25 -22.49
CA ASP A 50 -0.98 -6.07 -23.33
C ASP A 50 -2.01 -5.09 -22.75
N TYR A 51 -2.53 -5.40 -21.54
CA TYR A 51 -3.51 -4.54 -20.89
C TYR A 51 -2.84 -3.66 -19.81
N LEU A 52 -3.21 -2.37 -19.80
CA LEU A 52 -2.84 -1.42 -18.77
C LEU A 52 -4.09 -0.96 -18.02
N LEU A 53 -4.06 -1.08 -16.72
CA LEU A 53 -5.06 -0.50 -15.82
C LEU A 53 -4.95 1.03 -15.86
N ASP A 54 -6.06 1.73 -15.70
CA ASP A 54 -6.04 3.19 -15.61
C ASP A 54 -5.28 3.65 -14.37
N TYR A 55 -5.50 2.97 -13.25
CA TYR A 55 -4.84 3.23 -11.98
C TYR A 55 -4.42 1.94 -11.26
N VAL A 56 -3.28 1.99 -10.60
CA VAL A 56 -2.90 1.07 -9.52
C VAL A 56 -2.77 1.87 -8.24
N ILE A 57 -3.43 1.40 -7.18
CA ILE A 57 -3.29 1.96 -5.83
C ILE A 57 -2.48 0.96 -5.02
N ILE A 58 -1.30 1.35 -4.58
CA ILE A 58 -0.44 0.55 -3.70
C ILE A 58 -0.63 1.07 -2.28
N ASP A 59 -1.25 0.25 -1.44
CA ASP A 59 -1.40 0.55 -0.01
C ASP A 59 -0.25 -0.06 0.80
N GLU A 60 0.05 0.51 1.97
CA GLU A 60 1.18 0.12 2.82
C GLU A 60 2.53 0.08 2.06
N ALA A 61 2.75 1.08 1.21
CA ALA A 61 3.87 1.09 0.26
C ALA A 61 5.27 1.20 0.93
N SER A 62 5.33 1.55 2.21
CA SER A 62 6.56 1.46 3.01
C SER A 62 7.06 0.02 3.17
N GLN A 63 6.14 -0.97 3.09
CA GLN A 63 6.44 -2.40 3.21
C GLN A 63 6.62 -3.09 1.85
N VAL A 64 6.46 -2.37 0.74
CA VAL A 64 6.61 -2.92 -0.61
C VAL A 64 8.02 -2.69 -1.11
N ASP A 65 8.71 -3.77 -1.46
CA ASP A 65 10.05 -3.71 -2.05
C ASP A 65 10.06 -3.16 -3.47
N LEU A 66 11.22 -2.71 -3.94
CA LEU A 66 11.36 -2.07 -5.25
C LEU A 66 10.98 -2.99 -6.42
N ILE A 67 11.32 -4.27 -6.35
CA ILE A 67 11.09 -5.22 -7.46
C ILE A 67 9.59 -5.43 -7.66
N THR A 68 8.88 -5.75 -6.58
CA THR A 68 7.43 -5.99 -6.64
C THR A 68 6.64 -4.71 -6.89
N GLY A 69 7.12 -3.57 -6.39
CA GLY A 69 6.53 -2.26 -6.69
C GLY A 69 6.62 -1.89 -8.16
N VAL A 70 7.79 -2.10 -8.79
CA VAL A 70 7.97 -1.85 -10.24
C VAL A 70 7.10 -2.78 -11.08
N LEU A 71 6.93 -4.05 -10.68
CA LEU A 71 5.99 -4.95 -11.34
C LEU A 71 4.56 -4.42 -11.31
N ALA A 72 4.13 -3.85 -10.18
CA ALA A 72 2.81 -3.23 -10.09
C ALA A 72 2.70 -1.99 -11.00
N PHE A 73 3.72 -1.13 -11.06
CA PHE A 73 3.74 0.03 -11.94
C PHE A 73 3.71 -0.36 -13.42
N SER A 74 4.33 -1.49 -13.81
CA SER A 74 4.27 -1.99 -15.18
C SER A 74 2.86 -2.37 -15.66
N CYS A 75 1.89 -2.37 -14.75
CA CYS A 75 0.50 -2.75 -15.03
C CYS A 75 -0.45 -1.57 -15.24
N CYS A 76 0.00 -0.33 -15.11
CA CYS A 76 -0.89 0.82 -15.07
C CYS A 76 -0.39 2.03 -15.86
N ARG A 77 -1.32 2.94 -16.13
CA ARG A 77 -1.05 4.27 -16.69
C ARG A 77 -0.71 5.28 -15.60
N ASN A 78 -1.38 5.18 -14.45
CA ASN A 78 -1.25 6.07 -13.32
C ASN A 78 -1.08 5.24 -12.05
N ALA A 79 -0.28 5.72 -11.11
CA ALA A 79 -0.11 5.09 -9.81
C ALA A 79 -0.43 6.05 -8.67
N ILE A 80 -1.13 5.54 -7.66
CA ILE A 80 -1.34 6.20 -6.37
C ILE A 80 -0.62 5.36 -5.32
N VAL A 81 0.34 5.95 -4.64
CA VAL A 81 1.16 5.27 -3.65
C VAL A 81 0.77 5.78 -2.27
N VAL A 82 0.22 4.89 -1.45
CA VAL A 82 -0.24 5.18 -0.09
C VAL A 82 0.66 4.46 0.89
N GLY A 83 1.15 5.16 1.90
CA GLY A 83 2.01 4.57 2.92
C GLY A 83 2.61 5.61 3.84
N ASP A 84 3.38 5.15 4.80
CA ASP A 84 3.97 5.97 5.83
C ASP A 84 5.42 5.53 6.11
N ILE A 85 6.38 6.41 5.83
CA ILE A 85 7.81 6.14 6.06
C ILE A 85 8.19 6.06 7.55
N LYS A 86 7.27 6.42 8.45
CA LYS A 86 7.45 6.30 9.91
C LYS A 86 7.00 4.93 10.43
N GLN A 87 6.33 4.13 9.59
CA GLN A 87 5.94 2.77 9.91
C GLN A 87 7.00 1.76 9.46
N LEU A 88 6.70 0.47 9.60
CA LEU A 88 7.64 -0.60 9.31
C LEU A 88 8.10 -0.55 7.84
N PRO A 89 9.41 -0.69 7.59
CA PRO A 89 9.95 -0.78 6.23
C PRO A 89 9.67 -2.16 5.62
N GLN A 90 10.02 -2.31 4.35
CA GLN A 90 9.97 -3.58 3.63
C GLN A 90 10.89 -4.64 4.27
N ILE A 91 10.47 -5.90 4.17
CA ILE A 91 11.33 -7.04 4.52
C ILE A 91 12.07 -7.48 3.27
N THR A 92 13.38 -7.31 3.26
CA THR A 92 14.23 -7.66 2.13
C THR A 92 14.57 -9.16 2.10
N ASN A 93 14.66 -9.74 0.90
CA ASN A 93 15.08 -11.12 0.73
C ASN A 93 16.58 -11.18 0.50
N GLN A 94 17.33 -11.76 1.44
CA GLN A 94 18.80 -11.86 1.38
C GLN A 94 19.30 -12.68 0.17
N LYS A 95 18.52 -13.64 -0.33
CA LYS A 95 18.88 -14.42 -1.53
C LYS A 95 18.98 -13.54 -2.78
N ILE A 96 18.27 -12.41 -2.82
CA ILE A 96 18.37 -11.45 -3.91
C ILE A 96 19.75 -10.80 -3.94
N LYS A 97 20.40 -10.61 -2.78
CA LYS A 97 21.76 -10.05 -2.70
C LYS A 97 22.78 -10.87 -3.50
N GLU A 98 22.65 -12.17 -3.46
CA GLU A 98 23.52 -13.08 -4.23
C GLU A 98 23.26 -13.02 -5.74
N THR A 99 22.03 -12.62 -6.12
CA THR A 99 21.61 -12.52 -7.52
C THR A 99 21.97 -11.16 -8.13
N LEU A 100 21.97 -10.10 -7.32
CA LEU A 100 22.35 -8.76 -7.74
C LEU A 100 23.88 -8.68 -7.91
N LYS A 101 24.33 -8.75 -9.16
CA LYS A 101 25.77 -8.77 -9.52
C LYS A 101 26.41 -7.38 -9.60
N SER A 102 25.64 -6.31 -9.55
CA SER A 102 26.11 -4.94 -9.69
C SER A 102 25.44 -4.01 -8.69
N ALA A 103 26.15 -2.94 -8.35
CA ALA A 103 25.56 -1.85 -7.57
C ALA A 103 24.38 -1.21 -8.32
N PRO A 104 23.40 -0.66 -7.60
CA PRO A 104 22.30 0.06 -8.22
C PRO A 104 22.82 1.29 -8.99
N PRO A 105 22.14 1.72 -10.08
CA PRO A 105 22.57 2.85 -10.89
C PRO A 105 22.53 4.19 -10.13
N ALA A 106 21.75 4.27 -9.07
CA ALA A 106 21.73 5.36 -8.10
C ALA A 106 21.27 4.85 -6.73
N PRO A 107 21.66 5.49 -5.61
CA PRO A 107 21.30 5.05 -4.26
C PRO A 107 19.80 4.87 -4.04
N VAL A 108 18.97 5.70 -4.66
CA VAL A 108 17.49 5.64 -4.56
C VAL A 108 16.89 4.33 -5.09
N TYR A 109 17.64 3.57 -5.86
CA TYR A 109 17.24 2.28 -6.41
C TYR A 109 17.85 1.09 -5.64
N ASP A 110 18.44 1.32 -4.49
CA ASP A 110 18.96 0.24 -3.67
C ASP A 110 17.81 -0.55 -3.04
N TYR A 111 17.71 -1.81 -3.44
CA TYR A 111 16.67 -2.74 -2.98
C TYR A 111 16.68 -2.96 -1.47
N PHE A 112 17.86 -2.88 -0.84
CA PHE A 112 18.02 -3.16 0.58
C PHE A 112 17.72 -1.94 1.45
N GLU A 113 17.95 -0.74 0.92
CA GLU A 113 17.81 0.51 1.65
C GLU A 113 16.44 1.16 1.44
N HIS A 114 15.79 0.92 0.29
CA HIS A 114 14.58 1.63 -0.10
C HIS A 114 13.38 0.71 -0.35
N SER A 115 12.25 1.08 0.27
CA SER A 115 10.93 0.64 -0.18
C SER A 115 10.53 1.41 -1.44
N ILE A 116 9.46 0.96 -2.11
CA ILE A 116 8.93 1.71 -3.27
C ILE A 116 8.52 3.15 -2.87
N LEU A 117 7.98 3.33 -1.67
CA LEU A 117 7.59 4.64 -1.15
C LEU A 117 8.80 5.54 -0.91
N SER A 118 9.81 5.07 -0.17
CA SER A 118 10.99 5.88 0.15
C SER A 118 11.83 6.19 -1.08
N SER A 119 11.91 5.26 -2.04
CA SER A 119 12.57 5.48 -3.33
C SER A 119 11.91 6.61 -4.12
N ILE A 120 10.57 6.58 -4.28
CA ILE A 120 9.83 7.63 -4.98
C ILE A 120 9.99 9.00 -4.29
N ILE A 121 9.89 9.04 -2.97
CA ILE A 121 10.08 10.28 -2.21
C ILE A 121 11.49 10.83 -2.42
N SER A 122 12.51 9.99 -2.40
CA SER A 122 13.91 10.37 -2.60
C SER A 122 14.17 10.84 -4.03
N LEU A 123 13.55 10.17 -5.02
CA LEU A 123 13.73 10.47 -6.44
C LEU A 123 13.09 11.80 -6.85
N TYR A 124 11.86 12.04 -6.43
CA TYR A 124 11.09 13.21 -6.85
C TYR A 124 11.13 14.37 -5.85
N GLY A 125 11.48 14.11 -4.60
CA GLY A 125 11.63 15.14 -3.58
C GLY A 125 10.41 16.06 -3.44
N LYS A 126 10.61 17.36 -3.57
CA LYS A 126 9.56 18.38 -3.45
C LYS A 126 8.62 18.46 -4.65
N THR A 127 8.99 17.89 -5.79
CA THR A 127 8.16 17.90 -7.01
C THR A 127 7.08 16.82 -7.00
N LEU A 128 7.17 15.86 -6.07
CA LEU A 128 6.17 14.80 -5.93
C LEU A 128 4.85 15.39 -5.41
N PRO A 129 3.74 15.28 -6.17
CA PRO A 129 2.43 15.62 -5.63
C PRO A 129 2.08 14.69 -4.48
N ARG A 130 1.90 15.23 -3.28
CA ARG A 130 1.59 14.44 -2.09
C ARG A 130 0.64 15.16 -1.15
N VAL A 131 -0.19 14.38 -0.47
CA VAL A 131 -1.09 14.82 0.57
C VAL A 131 -0.81 14.01 1.83
N VAL A 132 -0.74 14.67 2.97
CA VAL A 132 -0.62 14.01 4.28
C VAL A 132 -2.01 13.88 4.89
N LEU A 133 -2.42 12.63 5.18
CA LEU A 133 -3.66 12.34 5.89
C LEU A 133 -3.40 12.50 7.39
N ARG A 134 -3.93 13.57 7.96
CA ARG A 134 -3.70 13.91 9.39
C ARG A 134 -4.79 13.37 10.31
N GLU A 135 -5.97 13.12 9.78
CA GLU A 135 -7.13 12.71 10.57
C GLU A 135 -7.03 11.25 10.99
N HIS A 136 -7.16 11.01 12.29
CA HIS A 136 -7.03 9.68 12.87
C HIS A 136 -8.34 9.23 13.54
N TYR A 137 -8.88 8.07 13.09
CA TYR A 137 -10.20 7.55 13.48
C TYR A 137 -10.16 6.16 14.12
N ARG A 138 -8.98 5.59 14.40
CA ARG A 138 -8.85 4.18 14.79
C ARG A 138 -8.48 3.96 16.25
N CYS A 139 -7.40 4.58 16.71
CA CYS A 139 -6.87 4.31 18.04
C CYS A 139 -7.49 5.20 19.11
N HIS A 140 -7.43 4.75 20.38
CA HIS A 140 -7.75 5.59 21.53
C HIS A 140 -6.86 6.86 21.52
N PRO A 141 -7.40 8.05 21.88
CA PRO A 141 -6.65 9.32 21.81
C PRO A 141 -5.30 9.29 22.55
N GLN A 142 -5.23 8.70 23.73
CA GLN A 142 -3.98 8.59 24.50
C GLN A 142 -2.92 7.71 23.82
N ILE A 143 -3.33 6.66 23.10
CA ILE A 143 -2.39 5.81 22.35
C ILE A 143 -1.82 6.57 21.17
N ILE A 144 -2.70 7.18 20.38
CA ILE A 144 -2.23 7.91 19.18
C ILE A 144 -1.46 9.17 19.54
N GLU A 145 -1.79 9.83 20.67
CA GLU A 145 -1.06 11.01 21.12
C GLU A 145 0.42 10.71 21.40
N PHE A 146 0.72 9.54 22.00
CA PHE A 146 2.10 9.10 22.18
C PHE A 146 2.83 9.01 20.83
N CYS A 147 2.23 8.37 19.84
CA CYS A 147 2.80 8.27 18.49
C CYS A 147 2.89 9.63 17.81
N ASN A 148 1.89 10.47 17.99
CA ASN A 148 1.80 11.81 17.42
C ASN A 148 2.99 12.69 17.86
N GLN A 149 3.24 12.75 19.16
CA GLN A 149 4.36 13.49 19.71
C GLN A 149 5.72 12.90 19.32
N LYS A 150 5.83 11.56 19.36
CA LYS A 150 7.10 10.87 19.15
C LYS A 150 7.56 10.89 17.68
N TYR A 151 6.62 10.74 16.73
CA TYR A 151 6.93 10.47 15.31
C TYR A 151 6.35 11.48 14.34
N TYR A 152 5.27 12.17 14.69
CA TYR A 152 4.53 13.03 13.76
C TYR A 152 4.53 14.49 14.14
N ASN A 153 5.35 14.90 15.11
CA ASN A 153 5.52 16.29 15.56
C ASN A 153 4.20 16.97 16.00
N GLY A 154 3.21 16.21 16.47
CA GLY A 154 1.90 16.74 16.84
C GLY A 154 0.96 17.00 15.65
N ASP A 155 1.30 16.56 14.45
CA ASP A 155 0.54 16.88 13.22
C ASP A 155 -0.77 16.07 13.06
N LEU A 156 -0.93 14.95 13.79
CA LEU A 156 -2.12 14.13 13.69
C LEU A 156 -3.28 14.74 14.51
N ILE A 157 -4.49 14.61 13.96
CA ILE A 157 -5.73 15.10 14.57
C ILE A 157 -6.60 13.91 14.96
N PRO A 158 -6.62 13.50 16.24
CA PRO A 158 -7.47 12.39 16.69
C PRO A 158 -8.94 12.78 16.71
N TYR A 159 -9.78 12.01 16.03
CA TYR A 159 -11.25 12.16 16.03
C TYR A 159 -11.95 11.07 16.85
N THR A 160 -11.18 10.17 17.47
CA THR A 160 -11.75 9.14 18.36
C THR A 160 -12.06 9.70 19.73
N SER A 161 -13.19 9.30 20.30
CA SER A 161 -13.58 9.67 21.66
C SER A 161 -12.89 8.75 22.68
N PRO A 162 -12.45 9.27 23.84
CA PRO A 162 -11.91 8.42 24.91
C PRO A 162 -12.99 7.50 25.47
N THR A 163 -12.71 6.22 25.54
CA THR A 163 -13.59 5.24 26.19
C THR A 163 -13.24 5.17 27.66
N LEU A 164 -14.18 5.51 28.54
CA LEU A 164 -13.97 5.65 30.00
C LEU A 164 -13.68 4.33 30.75
N SER A 165 -13.78 3.18 30.10
CA SER A 165 -13.82 1.89 30.82
C SER A 165 -12.50 1.14 30.99
N LYS A 166 -11.39 1.57 30.37
CA LYS A 166 -10.09 0.87 30.45
C LYS A 166 -8.92 1.85 30.34
N MET A 167 -7.85 1.60 31.08
CA MET A 167 -6.57 2.28 30.89
C MET A 167 -6.01 1.87 29.50
N PRO A 168 -5.93 2.76 28.53
CA PRO A 168 -5.54 2.42 27.16
C PRO A 168 -4.03 2.21 27.02
N LEU A 169 -3.25 2.70 27.98
CA LEU A 169 -1.79 2.60 28.00
C LEU A 169 -1.33 2.25 29.42
N VAL A 170 -0.56 1.18 29.55
CA VAL A 170 0.03 0.73 30.82
C VAL A 170 1.52 0.52 30.61
N LEU A 171 2.34 1.13 31.44
CA LEU A 171 3.78 0.93 31.46
C LEU A 171 4.15 -0.15 32.46
N TYR A 172 4.73 -1.24 31.98
CA TYR A 172 5.35 -2.26 32.84
C TYR A 172 6.88 -2.10 32.80
N LYS A 173 7.48 -1.86 33.97
CA LYS A 173 8.93 -1.91 34.10
C LYS A 173 9.33 -3.34 34.49
N THR A 174 10.01 -4.03 33.61
CA THR A 174 10.59 -5.36 33.90
C THR A 174 11.88 -5.20 34.70
N VAL A 175 12.24 -6.23 35.49
CA VAL A 175 13.54 -6.29 36.17
C VAL A 175 14.66 -6.48 35.13
N GLU A 176 15.83 -5.91 35.39
CA GLU A 176 17.02 -6.10 34.55
C GLU A 176 17.41 -7.57 34.50
N GLY A 177 17.61 -8.11 33.30
CA GLY A 177 18.29 -9.41 33.14
C GLY A 177 17.43 -10.58 32.72
N ASN A 178 16.29 -10.36 32.05
CA ASN A 178 15.59 -11.46 31.36
C ASN A 178 15.54 -11.20 29.85
#